data_46e1280a1865d43bc8837ffac52c43e7
#
_entry.id   46e1280a1865d43bc8837ffac52c43e7
#
_cell.length_a   1.000
_cell.length_b   1.000
_cell.length_c   1.000
_cell.angle_alpha   90.00
_cell.angle_beta   90.00
_cell.angle_gamma   90.00
#
_symmetry.space_group_name_H-M   'P 1'
#
loop_
_entity.id
_entity.type
_entity.pdbx_description
1 polymer ?
#
loop_
_entity_poly.entity_id
_entity_poly.type
_entity_poly.pdbx_seq_one_letter_code
_entity_poly.pdbx_strand_id
1 'polypeptide(L)'
;MNIAPRLPAFEFDDKILEQGTEISRRLNQLRIEKFPPNAKKTLRGFSMAEVAHYLGVSQNNLKRLHLEGRGPSPDQGQSGRRTYTAEQMLELRQFLDRHGRTEVKKYVPHRKAGDRLQVIAVVNFKGGSGKTTTAAHLSQYLALTGHRTLAIDLDPQASLSALHGFQPELDQNLSLYETLRYDDERKPIADIIMPTNFPGLDIIPANLELQEYEYDTPLAMQDRANAAGRQFFTRIAAALNEVDDRYDVAVVDCPPQLGYLTLTALSAATAVLITVHPQMLDLMSMSQFLLMLGGILKTVRNAGAEIKLDWFRYLITRYEPTDIPQAQMVGFMQSMLAGQILANPMLKSTAVSDAGLTKQTLYEVEKSAFTRSTYDRAMESLDAVNGEIAELIHRAWGRS
;
A
#
# COMPACT_ATOMS: atom_id res chain seq x y z
N MET A 1 -43.66 32.84 34.25
CA MET A 1 -43.06 32.17 33.06
C MET A 1 -41.59 32.50 33.05
N ASN A 2 -40.73 31.56 33.48
CA ASN A 2 -39.31 31.74 33.35
C ASN A 2 -38.90 31.45 31.88
N ILE A 3 -38.58 32.50 31.15
CA ILE A 3 -38.02 32.39 29.80
C ILE A 3 -36.55 31.95 29.99
N ALA A 4 -36.24 30.72 29.60
CA ALA A 4 -34.86 30.25 29.60
C ALA A 4 -34.01 31.23 28.77
N PRO A 5 -32.79 31.55 29.19
CA PRO A 5 -31.90 32.44 28.46
C PRO A 5 -31.68 31.90 27.05
N ARG A 6 -31.95 32.69 26.03
CA ARG A 6 -31.58 32.35 24.66
C ARG A 6 -30.07 32.22 24.58
N LEU A 7 -29.62 31.09 24.07
CA LEU A 7 -28.17 30.89 23.72
C LEU A 7 -27.79 32.06 22.77
N PRO A 8 -26.57 32.61 22.95
CA PRO A 8 -26.10 33.66 22.05
C PRO A 8 -26.10 33.13 20.61
N ALA A 9 -26.65 33.93 19.71
CA ALA A 9 -26.55 33.60 18.28
C ALA A 9 -25.08 33.66 17.87
N PHE A 10 -24.60 32.58 17.23
CA PHE A 10 -23.30 32.57 16.59
C PHE A 10 -23.48 32.27 15.11
N GLU A 11 -22.61 32.81 14.27
CA GLU A 11 -22.59 32.47 12.86
C GLU A 11 -21.91 31.12 12.72
N PHE A 12 -22.60 30.16 12.14
CA PHE A 12 -22.18 28.74 12.13
C PHE A 12 -20.89 28.52 11.33
N ASP A 13 -20.75 29.23 10.23
CA ASP A 13 -19.58 29.23 9.35
C ASP A 13 -18.31 29.77 10.07
N ASP A 14 -18.46 30.93 10.75
CA ASP A 14 -17.35 31.50 11.55
C ASP A 14 -16.90 30.53 12.64
N LYS A 15 -17.85 29.89 13.33
CA LYS A 15 -17.52 28.93 14.39
C LYS A 15 -16.80 27.68 13.87
N ILE A 16 -17.23 27.16 12.72
CA ILE A 16 -16.57 26.03 12.07
C ILE A 16 -15.16 26.42 11.64
N LEU A 17 -14.98 27.60 11.04
CA LEU A 17 -13.69 28.10 10.59
C LEU A 17 -12.72 28.28 11.76
N GLU A 18 -13.19 28.89 12.86
CA GLU A 18 -12.41 29.04 14.11
C GLU A 18 -11.95 27.68 14.65
N GLN A 19 -12.88 26.72 14.78
CA GLN A 19 -12.56 25.39 15.29
C GLN A 19 -11.63 24.62 14.36
N GLY A 20 -11.87 24.66 13.05
CA GLY A 20 -11.01 24.04 12.06
C GLY A 20 -9.59 24.58 12.09
N THR A 21 -9.45 25.91 12.18
CA THR A 21 -8.16 26.60 12.27
C THR A 21 -7.40 26.20 13.56
N GLU A 22 -8.08 26.19 14.71
CA GLU A 22 -7.44 25.85 15.99
C GLU A 22 -7.03 24.36 16.04
N ILE A 23 -7.86 23.45 15.54
CA ILE A 23 -7.53 22.02 15.43
C ILE A 23 -6.33 21.83 14.51
N SER A 24 -6.34 22.46 13.33
CA SER A 24 -5.23 22.38 12.36
C SER A 24 -3.93 22.91 12.96
N ARG A 25 -4.00 24.06 13.66
CA ARG A 25 -2.83 24.65 14.33
C ARG A 25 -2.24 23.71 15.40
N ARG A 26 -3.08 23.12 16.26
CA ARG A 26 -2.63 22.18 17.30
C ARG A 26 -2.08 20.89 16.74
N LEU A 27 -2.73 20.33 15.72
CA LEU A 27 -2.24 19.13 15.04
C LEU A 27 -0.90 19.39 14.36
N ASN A 28 -0.71 20.57 13.75
CA ASN A 28 0.57 20.97 13.18
C ASN A 28 1.68 21.08 14.23
N GLN A 29 1.42 21.70 15.38
CA GLN A 29 2.38 21.76 16.48
C GLN A 29 2.77 20.36 16.95
N LEU A 30 1.79 19.49 17.22
CA LEU A 30 2.04 18.11 17.67
C LEU A 30 2.83 17.32 16.62
N ARG A 31 2.57 17.58 15.34
CA ARG A 31 3.25 16.94 14.23
C ARG A 31 4.71 17.38 14.13
N ILE A 32 4.98 18.68 14.21
CA ILE A 32 6.35 19.23 14.20
C ILE A 32 7.15 18.72 15.42
N GLU A 33 6.55 18.61 16.60
CA GLU A 33 7.19 18.05 17.79
C GLU A 33 7.55 16.56 17.62
N LYS A 34 6.65 15.76 17.06
CA LYS A 34 6.86 14.32 16.90
C LYS A 34 7.61 13.94 15.62
N PHE A 35 7.44 14.72 14.57
CA PHE A 35 8.01 14.51 13.23
C PHE A 35 8.51 15.86 12.70
N PRO A 36 9.71 16.31 13.12
CA PRO A 36 10.27 17.56 12.62
C PRO A 36 10.31 17.60 11.10
N PRO A 37 10.07 18.76 10.46
CA PRO A 37 10.32 18.94 9.05
C PRO A 37 11.76 18.50 8.74
N ASN A 38 11.95 17.72 7.69
CA ASN A 38 13.23 17.10 7.29
C ASN A 38 13.70 15.89 8.14
N ALA A 39 12.94 15.40 9.11
CA ALA A 39 13.27 14.14 9.75
C ALA A 39 13.11 13.00 8.73
N LYS A 40 14.23 12.46 8.28
CA LYS A 40 14.21 11.26 7.43
C LYS A 40 13.86 10.06 8.29
N LYS A 41 12.88 9.28 7.86
CA LYS A 41 12.61 7.98 8.45
C LYS A 41 13.84 7.09 8.29
N THR A 42 14.24 6.46 9.39
CA THR A 42 15.28 5.44 9.38
C THR A 42 14.64 4.08 9.63
N LEU A 43 15.07 3.06 8.91
CA LEU A 43 14.61 1.72 9.11
C LEU A 43 15.41 1.07 10.24
N ARG A 44 14.74 0.25 11.06
CA ARG A 44 15.39 -0.52 12.13
C ARG A 44 16.38 -1.54 11.59
N GLY A 45 17.22 -2.05 12.44
CA GLY A 45 18.04 -3.22 12.12
C GLY A 45 17.22 -4.53 12.15
N PHE A 46 17.60 -5.47 11.33
CA PHE A 46 16.98 -6.81 11.22
C PHE A 46 17.88 -7.85 11.88
N SER A 47 17.30 -8.70 12.71
CA SER A 47 18.00 -9.82 13.32
C SER A 47 18.37 -10.87 12.26
N MET A 48 19.37 -11.72 12.56
CA MET A 48 19.74 -12.81 11.67
C MET A 48 18.55 -13.77 11.37
N ALA A 49 17.62 -13.92 12.30
CA ALA A 49 16.43 -14.75 12.11
C ALA A 49 15.47 -14.12 11.07
N GLU A 50 15.24 -12.82 11.15
CA GLU A 50 14.42 -12.09 10.19
C GLU A 50 15.07 -12.08 8.81
N VAL A 51 16.39 -11.83 8.74
CA VAL A 51 17.14 -11.90 7.47
C VAL A 51 17.03 -13.28 6.84
N ALA A 52 17.20 -14.34 7.64
CA ALA A 52 17.05 -15.71 7.16
C ALA A 52 15.66 -15.98 6.61
N HIS A 53 14.63 -15.46 7.30
CA HIS A 53 13.23 -15.57 6.88
C HIS A 53 12.99 -14.88 5.53
N TYR A 54 13.31 -13.59 5.41
CA TYR A 54 13.07 -12.83 4.16
C TYR A 54 13.93 -13.29 2.98
N LEU A 55 15.12 -13.83 3.22
CA LEU A 55 15.96 -14.37 2.16
C LEU A 55 15.62 -15.84 1.80
N GLY A 56 14.81 -16.53 2.60
CA GLY A 56 14.51 -17.94 2.40
C GLY A 56 15.72 -18.86 2.62
N VAL A 57 16.61 -18.51 3.55
CA VAL A 57 17.82 -19.29 3.88
C VAL A 57 17.84 -19.72 5.34
N SER A 58 18.64 -20.73 5.69
CA SER A 58 18.82 -21.07 7.10
C SER A 58 19.76 -20.09 7.82
N GLN A 59 19.52 -19.84 9.11
CA GLN A 59 20.43 -19.03 9.92
C GLN A 59 21.86 -19.60 9.94
N ASN A 60 22.01 -20.92 9.86
CA ASN A 60 23.34 -21.57 9.81
C ASN A 60 24.08 -21.22 8.52
N ASN A 61 23.37 -21.07 7.39
CA ASN A 61 23.99 -20.62 6.14
C ASN A 61 24.52 -19.17 6.29
N LEU A 62 23.73 -18.27 6.88
CA LEU A 62 24.17 -16.89 7.15
C LEU A 62 25.37 -16.84 8.11
N LYS A 63 25.35 -17.65 9.18
CA LYS A 63 26.49 -17.75 10.11
C LYS A 63 27.75 -18.20 9.40
N ARG A 64 27.65 -19.22 8.52
CA ARG A 64 28.79 -19.74 7.75
C ARG A 64 29.35 -18.67 6.80
N LEU A 65 28.48 -17.95 6.05
CA LEU A 65 28.91 -16.87 5.16
C LEU A 65 29.66 -15.79 5.93
N HIS A 66 29.14 -15.40 7.09
CA HIS A 66 29.81 -14.44 7.96
C HIS A 66 31.17 -14.90 8.46
N LEU A 67 31.31 -16.18 8.90
CA LEU A 67 32.58 -16.76 9.36
C LEU A 67 33.60 -16.86 8.23
N GLU A 68 33.16 -17.12 7.02
CA GLU A 68 34.00 -17.19 5.81
C GLU A 68 34.34 -15.80 5.24
N GLY A 69 33.87 -14.70 5.87
CA GLY A 69 34.06 -13.32 5.36
C GLY A 69 33.38 -13.08 4.00
N ARG A 70 32.31 -13.78 3.69
CA ARG A 70 31.62 -13.76 2.41
C ARG A 70 30.29 -12.99 2.52
N GLY A 71 30.12 -11.99 1.69
CA GLY A 71 28.97 -11.09 1.70
C GLY A 71 29.05 -10.04 2.81
N PRO A 72 28.03 -9.16 2.92
CA PRO A 72 27.99 -8.11 3.92
C PRO A 72 27.92 -8.70 5.35
N SER A 73 28.66 -8.07 6.26
CA SER A 73 28.70 -8.46 7.66
C SER A 73 27.66 -7.65 8.46
N PRO A 74 26.98 -8.26 9.45
CA PRO A 74 26.05 -7.54 10.31
C PRO A 74 26.77 -6.51 11.17
N ASP A 75 26.09 -5.39 11.44
CA ASP A 75 26.58 -4.39 12.36
C ASP A 75 26.49 -4.87 13.81
N GLN A 76 27.44 -4.46 14.65
CA GLN A 76 27.36 -4.68 16.09
C GLN A 76 26.52 -3.55 16.68
N GLY A 77 25.25 -3.82 16.99
CA GLY A 77 24.40 -2.88 17.71
C GLY A 77 24.91 -2.59 19.13
N GLN A 78 24.45 -1.49 19.72
CA GLN A 78 24.83 -1.05 21.08
C GLN A 78 24.60 -2.11 22.17
N SER A 79 23.71 -3.09 21.95
CA SER A 79 23.42 -4.19 22.86
C SER A 79 24.28 -5.45 22.64
N GLY A 80 25.32 -5.38 21.78
CA GLY A 80 26.13 -6.54 21.38
C GLY A 80 25.40 -7.55 20.47
N ARG A 81 24.13 -7.28 20.12
CA ARG A 81 23.39 -8.09 19.13
C ARG A 81 23.78 -7.67 17.72
N ARG A 82 23.99 -8.65 16.88
CA ARG A 82 24.28 -8.44 15.46
C ARG A 82 22.98 -8.21 14.70
N THR A 83 22.90 -7.10 13.99
CA THR A 83 21.76 -6.71 13.15
C THR A 83 22.25 -6.37 11.75
N TYR A 84 21.40 -6.60 10.76
CA TYR A 84 21.63 -6.20 9.38
C TYR A 84 20.76 -4.98 9.05
N THR A 85 21.27 -4.06 8.27
CA THR A 85 20.43 -3.04 7.65
C THR A 85 19.64 -3.64 6.46
N ALA A 86 18.62 -2.95 5.99
CA ALA A 86 17.87 -3.42 4.82
C ALA A 86 18.73 -3.39 3.54
N GLU A 87 19.67 -2.44 3.43
CA GLU A 87 20.66 -2.38 2.36
C GLU A 87 21.55 -3.62 2.39
N GLN A 88 22.06 -4.00 3.56
CA GLN A 88 22.86 -5.21 3.72
C GLN A 88 22.06 -6.47 3.37
N MET A 89 20.75 -6.50 3.66
CA MET A 89 19.87 -7.61 3.24
C MET A 89 19.77 -7.68 1.71
N LEU A 90 19.61 -6.54 1.04
CA LEU A 90 19.57 -6.47 -0.42
C LEU A 90 20.90 -6.90 -1.04
N GLU A 91 22.03 -6.41 -0.52
CA GLU A 91 23.36 -6.82 -0.95
C GLU A 91 23.59 -8.32 -0.76
N LEU A 92 23.17 -8.86 0.39
CA LEU A 92 23.28 -10.29 0.71
C LEU A 92 22.44 -11.13 -0.26
N ARG A 93 21.24 -10.67 -0.63
CA ARG A 93 20.38 -11.29 -1.63
C ARG A 93 21.07 -11.36 -2.99
N GLN A 94 21.64 -10.23 -3.45
CA GLN A 94 22.36 -10.15 -4.71
C GLN A 94 23.64 -11.03 -4.68
N PHE A 95 24.34 -11.08 -3.54
CA PHE A 95 25.49 -11.93 -3.35
C PHE A 95 25.11 -13.41 -3.48
N LEU A 96 24.06 -13.84 -2.81
CA LEU A 96 23.56 -15.22 -2.86
C LEU A 96 23.10 -15.61 -4.28
N ASP A 97 22.47 -14.69 -5.00
CA ASP A 97 22.02 -14.92 -6.38
C ASP A 97 23.20 -15.13 -7.34
N ARG A 98 24.28 -14.32 -7.18
CA ARG A 98 25.48 -14.40 -8.02
C ARG A 98 26.34 -15.64 -7.72
N HIS A 99 26.37 -16.12 -6.47
CA HIS A 99 27.24 -17.21 -6.02
C HIS A 99 26.47 -18.50 -5.70
N GLY A 100 25.16 -18.53 -5.96
CA GLY A 100 24.32 -19.72 -5.80
C GLY A 100 24.69 -20.81 -6.79
N ARG A 101 24.66 -22.08 -6.33
CA ARG A 101 24.99 -23.26 -7.16
C ARG A 101 23.86 -23.70 -8.10
N THR A 102 22.71 -23.04 -8.05
CA THR A 102 21.54 -23.37 -8.86
C THR A 102 21.36 -22.37 -9.99
N GLU A 103 21.12 -22.84 -11.20
CA GLU A 103 20.85 -22.03 -12.40
C GLU A 103 19.56 -21.18 -12.29
N VAL A 104 18.70 -21.45 -11.32
CA VAL A 104 17.47 -20.69 -11.07
C VAL A 104 17.78 -19.58 -10.09
N LYS A 105 17.65 -18.33 -10.54
CA LYS A 105 17.73 -17.12 -9.70
C LYS A 105 16.68 -17.19 -8.59
N LYS A 106 17.05 -17.75 -7.45
CA LYS A 106 16.15 -18.02 -6.33
C LYS A 106 16.01 -16.84 -5.39
N TYR A 107 17.05 -16.01 -5.29
CA TYR A 107 17.14 -14.97 -4.27
C TYR A 107 16.71 -13.60 -4.75
N VAL A 108 16.73 -13.37 -6.04
CA VAL A 108 16.27 -12.13 -6.69
C VAL A 108 15.01 -12.43 -7.47
N PRO A 109 13.83 -12.06 -6.97
CA PRO A 109 12.55 -12.42 -7.57
C PRO A 109 12.14 -11.51 -8.75
N HIS A 110 13.07 -10.80 -9.37
CA HIS A 110 12.77 -9.84 -10.43
C HIS A 110 12.07 -10.48 -11.63
N ARG A 111 11.30 -9.67 -12.33
CA ARG A 111 10.66 -10.04 -13.61
C ARG A 111 11.73 -10.52 -14.60
N LYS A 112 11.34 -11.51 -15.39
CA LYS A 112 12.10 -11.99 -16.55
C LYS A 112 11.56 -11.35 -17.85
N ALA A 113 12.29 -11.47 -18.92
CA ALA A 113 11.79 -11.08 -20.23
C ALA A 113 10.46 -11.78 -20.53
N GLY A 114 9.43 -11.01 -20.86
CA GLY A 114 8.07 -11.50 -21.08
C GLY A 114 7.13 -11.45 -19.88
N ASP A 115 7.65 -11.29 -18.65
CA ASP A 115 6.82 -11.05 -17.47
C ASP A 115 6.31 -9.60 -17.48
N ARG A 116 5.01 -9.38 -17.31
CA ARG A 116 4.47 -8.02 -17.21
C ARG A 116 4.55 -7.47 -15.80
N LEU A 117 4.65 -6.14 -15.66
CA LEU A 117 4.50 -5.45 -14.39
C LEU A 117 3.20 -5.89 -13.71
N GLN A 118 3.29 -6.33 -12.46
CA GLN A 118 2.10 -6.62 -11.66
C GLN A 118 1.60 -5.34 -11.00
N VAL A 119 0.43 -4.89 -11.41
CA VAL A 119 -0.24 -3.70 -10.85
C VAL A 119 -1.39 -4.17 -9.98
N ILE A 120 -1.25 -4.06 -8.67
CA ILE A 120 -2.22 -4.54 -7.68
C ILE A 120 -3.03 -3.36 -7.17
N ALA A 121 -4.29 -3.24 -7.55
CA ALA A 121 -5.20 -2.25 -7.00
C ALA A 121 -5.82 -2.76 -5.70
N VAL A 122 -5.56 -2.08 -4.59
CA VAL A 122 -6.16 -2.38 -3.28
C VAL A 122 -7.41 -1.50 -3.13
N VAL A 123 -8.57 -2.14 -3.16
CA VAL A 123 -9.84 -1.43 -3.27
C VAL A 123 -10.85 -1.86 -2.21
N ASN A 124 -11.64 -0.93 -1.78
CA ASN A 124 -12.96 -1.04 -1.16
C ASN A 124 -13.53 0.37 -1.01
N PHE A 125 -14.82 0.55 -1.20
CA PHE A 125 -15.40 1.86 -1.07
C PHE A 125 -15.74 2.27 0.38
N LYS A 126 -15.64 1.35 1.35
CA LYS A 126 -15.83 1.67 2.76
C LYS A 126 -14.52 2.16 3.40
N GLY A 127 -14.59 3.31 4.08
CA GLY A 127 -13.50 3.79 4.91
C GLY A 127 -13.21 2.81 6.05
N GLY A 128 -11.92 2.67 6.43
CA GLY A 128 -11.52 1.79 7.54
C GLY A 128 -11.51 0.28 7.23
N SER A 129 -11.68 -0.13 5.97
CA SER A 129 -11.58 -1.54 5.55
C SER A 129 -10.15 -2.10 5.52
N GLY A 130 -9.14 -1.28 5.83
CA GLY A 130 -7.74 -1.71 5.88
C GLY A 130 -6.98 -1.61 4.55
N LYS A 131 -7.48 -0.88 3.54
CA LYS A 131 -6.80 -0.68 2.25
C LYS A 131 -5.37 -0.16 2.41
N THR A 132 -5.23 1.01 2.99
CA THR A 132 -3.93 1.68 3.20
C THR A 132 -2.98 0.84 4.05
N THR A 133 -3.48 0.23 5.13
CA THR A 133 -2.68 -0.69 5.96
C THR A 133 -2.18 -1.88 5.15
N THR A 134 -3.03 -2.45 4.31
CA THR A 134 -2.67 -3.56 3.41
C THR A 134 -1.66 -3.11 2.37
N ALA A 135 -1.90 -1.98 1.68
CA ALA A 135 -1.00 -1.46 0.66
C ALA A 135 0.40 -1.15 1.21
N ALA A 136 0.48 -0.50 2.38
CA ALA A 136 1.74 -0.18 3.04
C ALA A 136 2.54 -1.45 3.41
N HIS A 137 1.92 -2.38 4.13
CA HIS A 137 2.61 -3.60 4.56
C HIS A 137 2.96 -4.51 3.38
N LEU A 138 2.10 -4.61 2.36
CA LEU A 138 2.40 -5.38 1.16
C LEU A 138 3.60 -4.80 0.40
N SER A 139 3.62 -3.49 0.16
CA SER A 139 4.72 -2.82 -0.56
C SER A 139 6.05 -3.02 0.15
N GLN A 140 6.08 -2.87 1.47
CA GLN A 140 7.28 -3.05 2.28
C GLN A 140 7.72 -4.52 2.34
N TYR A 141 6.79 -5.47 2.48
CA TYR A 141 7.09 -6.90 2.43
C TYR A 141 7.71 -7.31 1.10
N LEU A 142 7.15 -6.83 -0.02
CA LEU A 142 7.67 -7.11 -1.35
C LEU A 142 9.10 -6.57 -1.51
N ALA A 143 9.40 -5.38 -1.02
CA ALA A 143 10.75 -4.84 -1.00
C ALA A 143 11.71 -5.67 -0.12
N LEU A 144 11.29 -6.04 1.11
CA LEU A 144 12.08 -6.90 2.00
C LEU A 144 12.35 -8.28 1.40
N THR A 145 11.43 -8.80 0.58
CA THR A 145 11.60 -10.06 -0.14
C THR A 145 12.34 -9.90 -1.48
N GLY A 146 12.72 -8.67 -1.85
CA GLY A 146 13.65 -8.37 -2.95
C GLY A 146 13.02 -7.98 -4.27
N HIS A 147 11.70 -7.70 -4.31
CA HIS A 147 11.04 -7.13 -5.48
C HIS A 147 11.34 -5.62 -5.59
N ARG A 148 11.47 -5.13 -6.81
CA ARG A 148 11.47 -3.69 -7.09
C ARG A 148 10.02 -3.22 -7.08
N THR A 149 9.65 -2.45 -6.09
CA THR A 149 8.25 -2.14 -5.78
C THR A 149 7.99 -0.64 -5.90
N LEU A 150 6.87 -0.27 -6.51
CA LEU A 150 6.33 1.09 -6.54
C LEU A 150 5.03 1.12 -5.75
N ALA A 151 4.98 1.90 -4.68
CA ALA A 151 3.72 2.21 -4.00
C ALA A 151 3.10 3.45 -4.64
N ILE A 152 1.78 3.44 -4.86
CA ILE A 152 1.05 4.58 -5.43
C ILE A 152 -0.11 4.91 -4.50
N ASP A 153 -0.07 6.10 -3.92
CA ASP A 153 -1.16 6.62 -3.11
C ASP A 153 -2.12 7.40 -4.01
N LEU A 154 -3.34 6.91 -4.17
CA LEU A 154 -4.40 7.57 -4.93
C LEU A 154 -5.47 8.21 -4.04
N ASP A 155 -5.36 8.08 -2.71
CA ASP A 155 -6.30 8.74 -1.80
C ASP A 155 -5.81 10.18 -1.53
N PRO A 156 -6.61 11.21 -1.86
CA PRO A 156 -6.27 12.60 -1.53
C PRO A 156 -5.99 12.85 -0.05
N GLN A 157 -6.44 11.96 0.85
CA GLN A 157 -6.11 12.00 2.28
C GLN A 157 -4.66 11.64 2.58
N ALA A 158 -3.92 11.10 1.61
CA ALA A 158 -2.49 10.81 1.66
C ALA A 158 -2.05 9.93 2.85
N SER A 159 -2.88 8.98 3.23
CA SER A 159 -2.60 8.12 4.40
C SER A 159 -1.43 7.16 4.15
N LEU A 160 -1.30 6.60 2.94
CA LEU A 160 -0.16 5.77 2.55
C LEU A 160 1.13 6.61 2.51
N SER A 161 1.05 7.82 1.96
CA SER A 161 2.15 8.79 1.92
C SER A 161 2.64 9.11 3.34
N ALA A 162 1.72 9.38 4.26
CA ALA A 162 2.05 9.66 5.66
C ALA A 162 2.74 8.47 6.34
N LEU A 163 2.34 7.22 6.06
CA LEU A 163 3.01 6.02 6.57
C LEU A 163 4.42 5.85 6.02
N HIS A 164 4.76 6.43 4.86
CA HIS A 164 6.11 6.44 4.30
C HIS A 164 6.92 7.70 4.66
N GLY A 165 6.37 8.57 5.53
CA GLY A 165 7.06 9.74 6.06
C GLY A 165 6.87 11.02 5.26
N PHE A 166 6.04 11.00 4.22
CA PHE A 166 5.69 12.20 3.45
C PHE A 166 4.61 13.00 4.18
N GLN A 167 4.72 14.31 4.10
CA GLN A 167 3.78 15.24 4.72
C GLN A 167 3.24 16.19 3.64
N PRO A 168 2.22 15.79 2.86
CA PRO A 168 1.79 16.49 1.65
C PRO A 168 1.54 17.99 1.85
N GLU A 169 1.03 18.36 3.02
CA GLU A 169 0.71 19.77 3.35
C GLU A 169 1.97 20.60 3.66
N LEU A 170 3.13 19.97 3.91
CA LEU A 170 4.39 20.66 4.23
C LEU A 170 5.46 20.49 3.15
N ASP A 171 5.49 19.31 2.52
CA ASP A 171 6.60 18.91 1.65
C ASP A 171 6.42 19.40 0.20
N GLN A 172 5.26 19.97 -0.14
CA GLN A 172 4.90 20.39 -1.51
C GLN A 172 5.16 19.28 -2.54
N ASN A 173 4.92 18.03 -2.14
CA ASN A 173 5.12 16.88 -3.01
C ASN A 173 4.19 16.92 -4.21
N LEU A 174 4.75 16.56 -5.36
CA LEU A 174 3.94 16.26 -6.54
C LEU A 174 3.16 14.96 -6.30
N SER A 175 1.97 14.87 -6.86
CA SER A 175 1.14 13.68 -6.81
C SER A 175 0.96 13.09 -8.21
N LEU A 176 0.28 11.96 -8.31
CA LEU A 176 -0.03 11.38 -9.61
C LEU A 176 -0.88 12.31 -10.49
N TYR A 177 -1.58 13.29 -9.92
CA TYR A 177 -2.32 14.30 -10.68
C TYR A 177 -1.45 14.97 -11.74
N GLU A 178 -0.21 15.35 -11.39
CA GLU A 178 0.73 15.99 -12.31
C GLU A 178 0.99 15.17 -13.60
N THR A 179 0.89 13.86 -13.51
CA THR A 179 1.04 12.96 -14.66
C THR A 179 -0.31 12.69 -15.35
N LEU A 180 -1.41 12.79 -14.62
CA LEU A 180 -2.75 12.50 -15.14
C LEU A 180 -3.50 13.71 -15.71
N ARG A 181 -3.06 14.93 -15.45
CA ARG A 181 -3.72 16.17 -15.90
C ARG A 181 -3.79 16.26 -17.44
N TYR A 182 -4.78 16.98 -17.95
CA TYR A 182 -5.15 17.04 -19.36
C TYR A 182 -4.54 18.21 -20.15
N ASP A 183 -3.80 19.05 -19.46
CA ASP A 183 -3.14 20.24 -20.03
C ASP A 183 -1.66 20.01 -20.36
N ASP A 184 -1.00 21.06 -20.85
CA ASP A 184 0.40 21.04 -21.28
C ASP A 184 1.41 21.04 -20.10
N GLU A 185 0.92 21.19 -18.84
CA GLU A 185 1.77 21.13 -17.64
C GLU A 185 1.99 19.72 -17.13
N ARG A 186 1.50 18.71 -17.86
CA ARG A 186 1.70 17.30 -17.54
C ARG A 186 3.17 16.95 -17.39
N LYS A 187 3.53 16.26 -16.32
CA LYS A 187 4.89 15.76 -16.04
C LYS A 187 5.02 14.27 -16.29
N PRO A 188 6.22 13.79 -16.70
CA PRO A 188 6.54 12.38 -16.73
C PRO A 188 6.37 11.75 -15.34
N ILE A 189 5.91 10.50 -15.29
CA ILE A 189 5.75 9.79 -14.00
C ILE A 189 7.09 9.65 -13.23
N ALA A 190 8.20 9.58 -13.95
CA ALA A 190 9.54 9.46 -13.35
C ALA A 190 9.90 10.66 -12.46
N ASP A 191 9.36 11.85 -12.75
CA ASP A 191 9.67 13.08 -12.02
C ASP A 191 8.92 13.21 -10.68
N ILE A 192 7.90 12.39 -10.48
CA ILE A 192 7.05 12.40 -9.27
C ILE A 192 7.30 11.19 -8.34
N ILE A 193 8.18 10.29 -8.74
CA ILE A 193 8.55 9.11 -7.94
C ILE A 193 9.57 9.51 -6.89
N MET A 194 9.31 9.17 -5.64
CA MET A 194 10.16 9.47 -4.50
C MET A 194 10.67 8.20 -3.84
N PRO A 195 11.94 8.13 -3.40
CA PRO A 195 12.47 7.00 -2.67
C PRO A 195 11.87 6.95 -1.25
N THR A 196 11.73 5.74 -0.70
CA THR A 196 11.36 5.53 0.69
C THR A 196 12.56 5.12 1.56
N ASN A 197 12.33 4.89 2.85
CA ASN A 197 13.33 4.31 3.75
C ASN A 197 13.53 2.80 3.57
N PHE A 198 12.77 2.14 2.68
CA PHE A 198 12.95 0.72 2.33
C PHE A 198 13.71 0.63 1.01
N PRO A 199 14.93 0.05 0.98
CA PRO A 199 15.63 -0.21 -0.28
C PRO A 199 14.79 -1.10 -1.20
N GLY A 200 14.62 -0.66 -2.46
CA GLY A 200 13.79 -1.36 -3.43
C GLY A 200 12.30 -0.99 -3.39
N LEU A 201 11.90 -0.02 -2.56
CA LEU A 201 10.57 0.56 -2.53
C LEU A 201 10.62 2.06 -2.80
N ASP A 202 9.99 2.47 -3.89
CA ASP A 202 9.70 3.87 -4.19
C ASP A 202 8.20 4.14 -4.03
N ILE A 203 7.82 5.40 -3.92
CA ILE A 203 6.43 5.84 -3.77
C ILE A 203 6.11 7.02 -4.69
N ILE A 204 4.88 7.05 -5.20
CA ILE A 204 4.21 8.26 -5.69
C ILE A 204 3.29 8.73 -4.57
N PRO A 205 3.62 9.83 -3.88
CA PRO A 205 2.80 10.34 -2.80
C PRO A 205 1.52 10.98 -3.32
N ALA A 206 0.50 11.07 -2.45
CA ALA A 206 -0.73 11.78 -2.71
C ALA A 206 -0.70 13.19 -2.12
N ASN A 207 -1.59 14.03 -2.61
CA ASN A 207 -1.97 15.30 -2.02
C ASN A 207 -3.42 15.64 -2.42
N LEU A 208 -3.95 16.77 -1.93
CA LEU A 208 -5.32 17.18 -2.22
C LEU A 208 -5.58 17.49 -3.69
N GLU A 209 -4.55 17.81 -4.47
CA GLU A 209 -4.68 18.09 -5.91
C GLU A 209 -5.18 16.88 -6.72
N LEU A 210 -5.02 15.66 -6.20
CA LEU A 210 -5.62 14.48 -6.81
C LEU A 210 -7.14 14.60 -6.98
N GLN A 211 -7.82 15.42 -6.18
CA GLN A 211 -9.26 15.67 -6.35
C GLN A 211 -9.58 16.40 -7.65
N GLU A 212 -8.65 17.19 -8.17
CA GLU A 212 -8.85 17.91 -9.44
C GLU A 212 -9.09 16.94 -10.59
N TYR A 213 -8.52 15.76 -10.56
CA TYR A 213 -8.76 14.74 -11.58
C TYR A 213 -10.24 14.33 -11.67
N GLU A 214 -10.96 14.31 -10.56
CA GLU A 214 -12.40 13.99 -10.52
C GLU A 214 -13.25 15.11 -11.17
N TYR A 215 -12.76 16.37 -11.19
CA TYR A 215 -13.42 17.49 -11.83
C TYR A 215 -12.98 17.66 -13.28
N ASP A 216 -11.71 17.49 -13.58
CA ASP A 216 -11.14 17.69 -14.91
C ASP A 216 -11.57 16.59 -15.89
N THR A 217 -11.71 15.35 -15.42
CA THR A 217 -12.05 14.23 -16.29
C THR A 217 -13.40 14.39 -16.97
N PRO A 218 -14.52 14.75 -16.29
CA PRO A 218 -15.79 15.04 -16.96
C PRO A 218 -15.71 16.18 -17.98
N LEU A 219 -14.94 17.23 -17.68
CA LEU A 219 -14.75 18.36 -18.60
C LEU A 219 -13.98 17.92 -19.86
N ALA A 220 -12.89 17.18 -19.66
CA ALA A 220 -12.10 16.62 -20.76
C ALA A 220 -12.90 15.62 -21.62
N MET A 221 -13.84 14.86 -21.03
CA MET A 221 -14.73 13.97 -21.75
C MET A 221 -15.75 14.71 -22.63
N GLN A 222 -16.21 15.90 -22.22
CA GLN A 222 -17.13 16.73 -22.99
C GLN A 222 -16.47 17.40 -24.19
N ASP A 223 -15.18 17.67 -24.10
CA ASP A 223 -14.42 18.24 -25.21
C ASP A 223 -14.22 17.19 -26.30
N ARG A 224 -14.94 17.37 -27.42
CA ARG A 224 -14.87 16.47 -28.58
C ARG A 224 -13.48 16.43 -29.24
N ALA A 225 -12.70 17.47 -29.10
CA ALA A 225 -11.33 17.52 -29.60
C ALA A 225 -10.35 16.75 -28.71
N ASN A 226 -10.69 16.57 -27.42
CA ASN A 226 -9.82 15.91 -26.44
C ASN A 226 -9.99 14.38 -26.43
N ALA A 227 -9.18 13.70 -27.27
CA ALA A 227 -9.18 12.23 -27.32
C ALA A 227 -8.76 11.61 -25.97
N ALA A 228 -7.86 12.26 -25.22
CA ALA A 228 -7.36 11.80 -23.92
C ALA A 228 -8.46 11.77 -22.84
N GLY A 229 -9.39 12.74 -22.86
CA GLY A 229 -10.55 12.74 -21.98
C GLY A 229 -11.46 11.52 -22.19
N ARG A 230 -11.71 11.15 -23.46
CA ARG A 230 -12.51 9.96 -23.79
C ARG A 230 -11.85 8.64 -23.39
N GLN A 231 -10.54 8.62 -23.26
CA GLN A 231 -9.74 7.45 -22.87
C GLN A 231 -9.11 7.63 -21.47
N PHE A 232 -9.75 8.37 -20.59
CA PHE A 232 -9.25 8.64 -19.23
C PHE A 232 -8.76 7.38 -18.53
N PHE A 233 -9.44 6.26 -18.72
CA PHE A 233 -9.14 4.97 -18.10
C PHE A 233 -7.80 4.36 -18.51
N THR A 234 -7.14 4.84 -19.56
CA THR A 234 -5.82 4.35 -19.99
C THR A 234 -4.65 5.13 -19.37
N ARG A 235 -4.90 6.24 -18.69
CA ARG A 235 -3.86 7.20 -18.32
C ARG A 235 -2.86 6.66 -17.29
N ILE A 236 -3.31 5.95 -16.26
CA ILE A 236 -2.40 5.30 -15.29
C ILE A 236 -1.58 4.20 -15.98
N ALA A 237 -2.19 3.39 -16.83
CA ALA A 237 -1.47 2.36 -17.58
C ALA A 237 -0.39 2.97 -18.51
N ALA A 238 -0.71 4.06 -19.19
CA ALA A 238 0.24 4.78 -20.04
C ALA A 238 1.41 5.36 -19.22
N ALA A 239 1.11 5.95 -18.07
CA ALA A 239 2.12 6.47 -17.16
C ALA A 239 3.04 5.35 -16.64
N LEU A 240 2.49 4.23 -16.19
CA LEU A 240 3.28 3.10 -15.70
C LEU A 240 4.19 2.48 -16.77
N ASN A 241 3.78 2.52 -18.04
CA ASN A 241 4.62 2.06 -19.15
C ASN A 241 5.91 2.89 -19.31
N GLU A 242 5.95 4.16 -18.86
CA GLU A 242 7.15 5.00 -18.90
C GLU A 242 8.26 4.49 -17.96
N VAL A 243 7.89 3.70 -16.95
CA VAL A 243 8.80 3.19 -15.91
C VAL A 243 8.71 1.66 -15.76
N ASP A 244 8.15 0.98 -16.76
CA ASP A 244 7.87 -0.47 -16.70
C ASP A 244 9.12 -1.30 -16.38
N ASP A 245 10.27 -0.95 -16.91
CA ASP A 245 11.54 -1.65 -16.71
C ASP A 245 12.15 -1.47 -15.29
N ARG A 246 11.69 -0.48 -14.54
CA ARG A 246 12.21 -0.15 -13.22
C ARG A 246 11.63 -1.01 -12.11
N TYR A 247 10.37 -1.46 -12.24
CA TYR A 247 9.62 -2.12 -11.17
C TYR A 247 9.14 -3.51 -11.57
N ASP A 248 9.00 -4.36 -10.57
CA ASP A 248 8.42 -5.70 -10.70
C ASP A 248 6.93 -5.67 -10.32
N VAL A 249 6.58 -4.87 -9.32
CA VAL A 249 5.24 -4.73 -8.78
C VAL A 249 4.92 -3.28 -8.50
N ALA A 250 3.72 -2.83 -8.85
CA ALA A 250 3.13 -1.58 -8.39
C ALA A 250 1.93 -1.89 -7.47
N VAL A 251 1.90 -1.31 -6.29
CA VAL A 251 0.78 -1.45 -5.32
C VAL A 251 0.05 -0.12 -5.24
N VAL A 252 -1.21 -0.10 -5.61
CA VAL A 252 -2.04 1.11 -5.69
C VAL A 252 -3.04 1.12 -4.54
N ASP A 253 -2.91 2.07 -3.62
CA ASP A 253 -3.90 2.35 -2.58
C ASP A 253 -5.00 3.25 -3.13
N CYS A 254 -6.18 2.70 -3.35
CA CYS A 254 -7.29 3.41 -3.97
C CYS A 254 -8.14 4.15 -2.92
N PRO A 255 -8.69 5.33 -3.26
CA PRO A 255 -9.59 6.06 -2.38
C PRO A 255 -10.87 5.24 -2.08
N PRO A 256 -11.60 5.60 -0.99
CA PRO A 256 -12.84 4.92 -0.64
C PRO A 256 -14.03 5.36 -1.51
N GLN A 257 -13.79 5.74 -2.75
CA GLN A 257 -14.79 6.24 -3.70
C GLN A 257 -14.63 5.50 -5.03
N LEU A 258 -15.74 5.25 -5.70
CA LEU A 258 -15.74 4.72 -7.06
C LEU A 258 -15.80 5.88 -8.07
N GLY A 259 -14.76 6.73 -8.03
CA GLY A 259 -14.56 7.85 -8.94
C GLY A 259 -13.66 7.52 -10.12
N TYR A 260 -13.31 8.53 -10.91
CA TYR A 260 -12.46 8.39 -12.09
C TYR A 260 -11.05 7.89 -11.73
N LEU A 261 -10.48 8.31 -10.61
CA LEU A 261 -9.19 7.81 -10.10
C LEU A 261 -9.23 6.28 -9.90
N THR A 262 -10.24 5.80 -9.17
CA THR A 262 -10.39 4.36 -8.92
C THR A 262 -10.63 3.58 -10.22
N LEU A 263 -11.44 4.11 -11.14
CA LEU A 263 -11.70 3.46 -12.43
C LEU A 263 -10.44 3.39 -13.30
N THR A 264 -9.63 4.45 -13.31
CA THR A 264 -8.38 4.50 -14.03
C THR A 264 -7.36 3.52 -13.44
N ALA A 265 -7.29 3.42 -12.10
CA ALA A 265 -6.44 2.43 -11.41
C ALA A 265 -6.86 0.99 -11.74
N LEU A 266 -8.16 0.69 -11.67
CA LEU A 266 -8.69 -0.64 -12.00
C LEU A 266 -8.49 -1.02 -13.47
N SER A 267 -8.50 -0.03 -14.37
CA SER A 267 -8.22 -0.27 -15.79
C SER A 267 -6.74 -0.56 -16.06
N ALA A 268 -5.84 -0.02 -15.24
CA ALA A 268 -4.40 -0.29 -15.31
C ALA A 268 -4.01 -1.59 -14.55
N ALA A 269 -4.88 -2.06 -13.66
CA ALA A 269 -4.56 -3.19 -12.77
C ALA A 269 -4.41 -4.51 -13.54
N THR A 270 -3.42 -5.30 -13.14
CA THR A 270 -3.28 -6.72 -13.49
C THR A 270 -3.85 -7.62 -12.42
N ALA A 271 -4.04 -7.07 -11.21
CA ALA A 271 -4.61 -7.76 -10.08
C ALA A 271 -5.44 -6.82 -9.21
N VAL A 272 -6.48 -7.35 -8.59
CA VAL A 272 -7.35 -6.59 -7.68
C VAL A 272 -7.44 -7.31 -6.33
N LEU A 273 -7.17 -6.56 -5.26
CA LEU A 273 -7.30 -7.01 -3.88
C LEU A 273 -8.40 -6.21 -3.18
N ILE A 274 -9.49 -6.88 -2.86
CA ILE A 274 -10.65 -6.28 -2.18
C ILE A 274 -10.54 -6.56 -0.69
N THR A 275 -10.28 -5.54 0.13
CA THR A 275 -10.21 -5.68 1.58
C THR A 275 -11.60 -5.72 2.19
N VAL A 276 -11.87 -6.63 3.11
CA VAL A 276 -13.19 -6.80 3.72
C VAL A 276 -13.06 -7.01 5.23
N HIS A 277 -13.67 -6.12 6.00
CA HIS A 277 -13.87 -6.37 7.42
C HIS A 277 -15.10 -7.28 7.57
N PRO A 278 -15.02 -8.44 8.26
CA PRO A 278 -16.09 -9.45 8.27
C PRO A 278 -17.21 -9.08 9.24
N GLN A 279 -17.92 -7.99 8.95
CA GLN A 279 -19.12 -7.56 9.64
C GLN A 279 -20.28 -7.47 8.66
N MET A 280 -21.50 -7.70 9.13
CA MET A 280 -22.71 -7.73 8.29
C MET A 280 -22.85 -6.46 7.44
N LEU A 281 -22.70 -5.27 8.05
CA LEU A 281 -22.82 -4.00 7.34
C LEU A 281 -21.72 -3.81 6.29
N ASP A 282 -20.52 -4.36 6.53
CA ASP A 282 -19.41 -4.31 5.57
C ASP A 282 -19.68 -5.21 4.37
N LEU A 283 -20.23 -6.42 4.60
CA LEU A 283 -20.61 -7.31 3.53
C LEU A 283 -21.75 -6.75 2.68
N MET A 284 -22.77 -6.16 3.30
CA MET A 284 -23.86 -5.50 2.58
C MET A 284 -23.32 -4.37 1.69
N SER A 285 -22.44 -3.54 2.26
CA SER A 285 -21.78 -2.46 1.54
C SER A 285 -20.91 -2.98 0.39
N MET A 286 -20.15 -4.06 0.62
CA MET A 286 -19.36 -4.73 -0.41
C MET A 286 -20.23 -5.25 -1.55
N SER A 287 -21.38 -5.85 -1.26
CA SER A 287 -22.31 -6.34 -2.28
C SER A 287 -22.77 -5.19 -3.20
N GLN A 288 -23.16 -4.05 -2.63
CA GLN A 288 -23.54 -2.87 -3.40
C GLN A 288 -22.37 -2.35 -4.24
N PHE A 289 -21.16 -2.30 -3.67
CA PHE A 289 -19.96 -1.92 -4.37
C PHE A 289 -19.68 -2.82 -5.57
N LEU A 290 -19.75 -4.14 -5.40
CA LEU A 290 -19.51 -5.11 -6.48
C LEU A 290 -20.50 -4.98 -7.62
N LEU A 291 -21.80 -4.78 -7.31
CA LEU A 291 -22.84 -4.56 -8.32
C LEU A 291 -22.57 -3.29 -9.13
N MET A 292 -22.24 -2.20 -8.44
CA MET A 292 -21.94 -0.91 -9.07
C MET A 292 -20.65 -0.98 -9.89
N LEU A 293 -19.59 -1.54 -9.32
CA LEU A 293 -18.31 -1.73 -9.99
C LEU A 293 -18.46 -2.58 -11.26
N GLY A 294 -19.15 -3.73 -11.16
CA GLY A 294 -19.39 -4.61 -12.29
C GLY A 294 -20.13 -3.91 -13.44
N GLY A 295 -21.14 -3.09 -13.12
CA GLY A 295 -21.86 -2.26 -14.09
C GLY A 295 -20.96 -1.26 -14.81
N ILE A 296 -20.12 -0.55 -14.04
CA ILE A 296 -19.20 0.47 -14.59
C ILE A 296 -18.10 -0.18 -15.42
N LEU A 297 -17.47 -1.24 -14.93
CA LEU A 297 -16.42 -1.96 -15.68
C LEU A 297 -16.94 -2.51 -17.01
N LYS A 298 -18.21 -2.96 -17.06
CA LYS A 298 -18.86 -3.35 -18.31
C LYS A 298 -18.99 -2.16 -19.27
N THR A 299 -19.34 -0.99 -18.77
CA THR A 299 -19.46 0.23 -19.58
C THR A 299 -18.10 0.67 -20.12
N VAL A 300 -17.08 0.71 -19.27
CA VAL A 300 -15.69 1.07 -19.63
C VAL A 300 -15.13 0.08 -20.67
N ARG A 301 -15.39 -1.21 -20.50
CA ARG A 301 -15.01 -2.23 -21.49
C ARG A 301 -15.71 -2.02 -22.84
N ASN A 302 -17.00 -1.66 -22.83
CA ASN A 302 -17.73 -1.37 -24.07
C ASN A 302 -17.20 -0.09 -24.75
N ALA A 303 -16.58 0.82 -24.01
CA ALA A 303 -15.89 2.00 -24.53
C ALA A 303 -14.46 1.70 -25.05
N GLY A 304 -14.03 0.44 -25.06
CA GLY A 304 -12.76 0.00 -25.62
C GLY A 304 -11.64 -0.29 -24.62
N ALA A 305 -11.92 -0.28 -23.31
CA ALA A 305 -10.92 -0.70 -22.33
C ALA A 305 -10.70 -2.21 -22.38
N GLU A 306 -9.45 -2.63 -22.42
CA GLU A 306 -9.05 -4.02 -22.20
C GLU A 306 -8.69 -4.22 -20.72
N ILE A 307 -9.62 -4.75 -19.93
CA ILE A 307 -9.38 -5.10 -18.52
C ILE A 307 -9.05 -6.59 -18.46
N LYS A 308 -7.77 -6.90 -18.29
CA LYS A 308 -7.27 -8.28 -18.20
C LYS A 308 -6.57 -8.46 -16.84
N LEU A 309 -7.26 -9.12 -15.92
CA LEU A 309 -6.71 -9.47 -14.61
C LEU A 309 -6.08 -10.86 -14.66
N ASP A 310 -4.88 -10.99 -14.07
CA ASP A 310 -4.26 -12.29 -13.78
C ASP A 310 -4.97 -12.96 -12.61
N TRP A 311 -5.37 -12.16 -11.63
CA TRP A 311 -6.11 -12.63 -10.47
C TRP A 311 -6.90 -11.51 -9.81
N PHE A 312 -7.94 -11.90 -9.07
CA PHE A 312 -8.58 -11.03 -8.10
C PHE A 312 -8.89 -11.83 -6.83
N ARG A 313 -8.76 -11.20 -5.67
CA ARG A 313 -8.94 -11.85 -4.37
C ARG A 313 -9.61 -10.92 -3.37
N TYR A 314 -10.32 -11.54 -2.42
CA TYR A 314 -10.81 -10.89 -1.21
C TYR A 314 -9.84 -11.14 -0.06
N LEU A 315 -9.46 -10.10 0.66
CA LEU A 315 -8.67 -10.18 1.88
C LEU A 315 -9.56 -9.84 3.08
N ILE A 316 -9.75 -10.82 3.96
CA ILE A 316 -10.37 -10.58 5.26
C ILE A 316 -9.40 -9.75 6.11
N THR A 317 -9.83 -8.56 6.55
CA THR A 317 -9.00 -7.65 7.35
C THR A 317 -9.59 -7.44 8.74
N ARG A 318 -8.74 -7.05 9.70
CA ARG A 318 -9.14 -6.74 11.07
C ARG A 318 -9.92 -7.89 11.73
N TYR A 319 -9.60 -9.11 11.34
CA TYR A 319 -10.30 -10.30 11.78
C TYR A 319 -9.94 -10.65 13.22
N GLU A 320 -10.95 -10.90 14.01
CA GLU A 320 -10.86 -11.37 15.40
C GLU A 320 -11.50 -12.76 15.49
N PRO A 321 -10.71 -13.85 15.47
CA PRO A 321 -11.25 -15.22 15.39
C PRO A 321 -12.15 -15.61 16.58
N THR A 322 -11.99 -14.93 17.72
CA THR A 322 -12.79 -15.13 18.93
C THR A 322 -14.14 -14.40 18.89
N ASP A 323 -14.35 -13.51 17.92
CA ASP A 323 -15.61 -12.83 17.67
C ASP A 323 -16.53 -13.75 16.85
N ILE A 324 -17.53 -14.34 17.50
CA ILE A 324 -18.44 -15.30 16.87
C ILE A 324 -19.17 -14.72 15.65
N PRO A 325 -19.75 -13.50 15.69
CA PRO A 325 -20.31 -12.85 14.51
C PRO A 325 -19.33 -12.73 13.34
N GLN A 326 -18.08 -12.34 13.57
CA GLN A 326 -17.09 -12.28 12.51
C GLN A 326 -16.77 -13.65 11.92
N ALA A 327 -16.62 -14.68 12.77
CA ALA A 327 -16.36 -16.05 12.31
C ALA A 327 -17.52 -16.57 11.44
N GLN A 328 -18.76 -16.27 11.80
CA GLN A 328 -19.95 -16.60 11.00
C GLN A 328 -19.92 -15.89 9.63
N MET A 329 -19.55 -14.60 9.59
CA MET A 329 -19.45 -13.86 8.32
C MET A 329 -18.32 -14.39 7.44
N VAL A 330 -17.19 -14.77 8.02
CA VAL A 330 -16.10 -15.42 7.27
C VAL A 330 -16.57 -16.75 6.68
N GLY A 331 -17.23 -17.61 7.46
CA GLY A 331 -17.81 -18.86 6.97
C GLY A 331 -18.84 -18.64 5.84
N PHE A 332 -19.68 -17.62 5.97
CA PHE A 332 -20.63 -17.22 4.93
C PHE A 332 -19.91 -16.80 3.64
N MET A 333 -18.90 -15.92 3.74
CA MET A 333 -18.10 -15.51 2.58
C MET A 333 -17.40 -16.71 1.92
N GLN A 334 -16.80 -17.60 2.71
CA GLN A 334 -16.14 -18.80 2.20
C GLN A 334 -17.09 -19.71 1.44
N SER A 335 -18.34 -19.83 1.88
CA SER A 335 -19.36 -20.66 1.19
C SER A 335 -19.75 -20.10 -0.19
N MET A 336 -19.71 -18.76 -0.36
CA MET A 336 -20.13 -18.10 -1.60
C MET A 336 -18.95 -17.81 -2.56
N LEU A 337 -17.79 -17.49 -2.00
CA LEU A 337 -16.64 -16.94 -2.74
C LEU A 337 -15.44 -17.91 -2.69
N ALA A 338 -15.70 -19.20 -2.53
CA ALA A 338 -14.66 -20.23 -2.43
C ALA A 338 -13.61 -20.08 -3.57
N GLY A 339 -12.33 -20.12 -3.19
CA GLY A 339 -11.21 -19.97 -4.12
C GLY A 339 -10.88 -18.52 -4.51
N GLN A 340 -11.69 -17.54 -4.11
CA GLN A 340 -11.42 -16.11 -4.34
C GLN A 340 -11.01 -15.36 -3.06
N ILE A 341 -11.17 -15.96 -1.88
CA ILE A 341 -10.71 -15.39 -0.62
C ILE A 341 -9.30 -15.89 -0.36
N LEU A 342 -8.41 -15.00 0.09
CA LEU A 342 -7.08 -15.38 0.57
C LEU A 342 -7.24 -16.34 1.77
N ALA A 343 -6.40 -17.37 1.83
CA ALA A 343 -6.43 -18.36 2.89
C ALA A 343 -6.06 -17.74 4.25
N ASN A 344 -5.18 -16.75 4.23
CA ASN A 344 -4.70 -16.07 5.42
C ASN A 344 -5.44 -14.74 5.61
N PRO A 345 -6.16 -14.53 6.75
CA PRO A 345 -6.73 -13.24 7.08
C PRO A 345 -5.72 -12.33 7.77
N MET A 346 -5.86 -11.03 7.57
CA MET A 346 -5.14 -10.03 8.37
C MET A 346 -5.85 -9.86 9.71
N LEU A 347 -5.19 -10.27 10.78
CA LEU A 347 -5.77 -10.24 12.12
C LEU A 347 -5.82 -8.80 12.68
N LYS A 348 -6.84 -8.54 13.49
CA LYS A 348 -6.89 -7.30 14.29
C LYS A 348 -5.74 -7.31 15.30
N SER A 349 -4.99 -6.23 15.35
CA SER A 349 -3.86 -6.07 16.28
C SER A 349 -3.73 -4.64 16.76
N THR A 350 -3.55 -4.49 18.07
CA THR A 350 -3.20 -3.19 18.68
C THR A 350 -1.81 -2.75 18.27
N ALA A 351 -0.86 -3.69 18.05
CA ALA A 351 0.48 -3.33 17.59
C ALA A 351 0.48 -2.61 16.23
N VAL A 352 -0.39 -3.03 15.29
CA VAL A 352 -0.55 -2.33 13.99
C VAL A 352 -1.15 -0.94 14.20
N SER A 353 -2.13 -0.80 15.09
CA SER A 353 -2.76 0.49 15.39
C SER A 353 -1.79 1.44 16.10
N ASP A 354 -1.03 0.94 17.06
CA ASP A 354 -0.06 1.72 17.85
C ASP A 354 1.10 2.19 16.96
N ALA A 355 1.61 1.34 16.06
CA ALA A 355 2.61 1.73 15.06
C ALA A 355 2.07 2.85 14.16
N GLY A 356 0.80 2.76 13.74
CA GLY A 356 0.14 3.80 12.94
C GLY A 356 0.06 5.17 13.63
N LEU A 357 -0.05 5.21 14.97
CA LEU A 357 -0.03 6.47 15.73
C LEU A 357 1.29 7.23 15.59
N THR A 358 2.39 6.51 15.34
CA THR A 358 3.71 7.08 15.08
C THR A 358 4.03 7.14 13.59
N LYS A 359 3.02 7.01 12.72
CA LYS A 359 3.17 6.96 11.26
C LYS A 359 4.17 5.91 10.79
N GLN A 360 4.20 4.76 11.46
CA GLN A 360 5.06 3.63 11.15
C GLN A 360 4.21 2.39 10.86
N THR A 361 4.81 1.47 10.13
CA THR A 361 4.27 0.13 9.96
C THR A 361 4.94 -0.84 10.93
N LEU A 362 4.42 -2.05 11.02
CA LEU A 362 4.99 -3.05 11.91
C LEU A 362 6.39 -3.53 11.45
N TYR A 363 6.73 -3.38 10.17
CA TYR A 363 8.07 -3.69 9.66
C TYR A 363 9.14 -2.65 10.08
N GLU A 364 8.71 -1.42 10.46
CA GLU A 364 9.60 -0.34 10.86
C GLU A 364 9.89 -0.29 12.35
N VAL A 365 8.98 -0.83 13.17
CA VAL A 365 9.08 -0.70 14.63
C VAL A 365 9.86 -1.84 15.27
N GLU A 366 10.57 -1.50 16.36
CA GLU A 366 11.28 -2.48 17.16
C GLU A 366 10.30 -3.37 17.94
N LYS A 367 10.56 -4.68 17.95
CA LYS A 367 9.77 -5.66 18.71
C LYS A 367 9.67 -5.31 20.21
N SER A 368 10.71 -4.68 20.74
CA SER A 368 10.79 -4.25 22.16
C SER A 368 9.77 -3.19 22.54
N ALA A 369 9.18 -2.49 21.57
CA ALA A 369 8.14 -1.48 21.82
C ALA A 369 6.77 -2.10 22.17
N PHE A 370 6.61 -3.42 22.03
CA PHE A 370 5.33 -4.10 22.18
C PHE A 370 5.44 -5.33 23.10
N THR A 371 4.28 -5.79 23.58
CA THR A 371 4.18 -7.12 24.18
C THR A 371 4.55 -8.16 23.12
N ARG A 372 5.48 -9.06 23.44
CA ARG A 372 6.05 -10.03 22.51
C ARG A 372 4.98 -10.84 21.76
N SER A 373 4.00 -11.37 22.46
CA SER A 373 2.94 -12.18 21.86
C SER A 373 2.05 -11.38 20.89
N THR A 374 1.77 -10.10 21.21
CA THR A 374 0.97 -9.23 20.34
C THR A 374 1.73 -8.89 19.06
N TYR A 375 3.02 -8.57 19.18
CA TYR A 375 3.87 -8.30 18.04
C TYR A 375 4.04 -9.52 17.13
N ASP A 376 4.42 -10.68 17.71
CA ASP A 376 4.67 -11.91 16.94
C ASP A 376 3.41 -12.35 16.19
N ARG A 377 2.25 -12.38 16.85
CA ARG A 377 0.97 -12.72 16.21
C ARG A 377 0.62 -11.78 15.06
N ALA A 378 0.89 -10.48 15.22
CA ALA A 378 0.60 -9.51 14.17
C ALA A 378 1.55 -9.68 12.98
N MET A 379 2.85 -9.87 13.22
CA MET A 379 3.84 -10.12 12.18
C MET A 379 3.56 -11.41 11.42
N GLU A 380 3.27 -12.51 12.13
CA GLU A 380 2.90 -13.80 11.50
C GLU A 380 1.68 -13.65 10.58
N SER A 381 0.66 -12.90 11.02
CA SER A 381 -0.52 -12.65 10.18
C SER A 381 -0.18 -11.81 8.95
N LEU A 382 0.62 -10.76 9.09
CA LEU A 382 1.03 -9.90 7.98
C LEU A 382 1.91 -10.66 6.97
N ASP A 383 2.91 -11.40 7.47
CA ASP A 383 3.80 -12.18 6.61
C ASP A 383 3.06 -13.30 5.88
N ALA A 384 2.09 -13.96 6.52
CA ALA A 384 1.27 -14.98 5.88
C ALA A 384 0.41 -14.40 4.74
N VAL A 385 -0.25 -13.27 4.98
CA VAL A 385 -1.06 -12.56 3.95
C VAL A 385 -0.18 -12.10 2.80
N ASN A 386 0.91 -11.39 3.10
CA ASN A 386 1.77 -10.80 2.08
C ASN A 386 2.53 -11.88 1.30
N GLY A 387 2.92 -12.97 1.97
CA GLY A 387 3.52 -14.14 1.33
C GLY A 387 2.57 -14.82 0.34
N GLU A 388 1.29 -14.99 0.71
CA GLU A 388 0.28 -15.54 -0.18
C GLU A 388 0.07 -14.64 -1.42
N ILE A 389 0.09 -13.32 -1.25
CA ILE A 389 0.00 -12.37 -2.38
C ILE A 389 1.25 -12.46 -3.27
N ALA A 390 2.45 -12.56 -2.68
CA ALA A 390 3.70 -12.75 -3.43
C ALA A 390 3.67 -14.04 -4.25
N GLU A 391 3.09 -15.13 -3.74
CA GLU A 391 2.87 -16.35 -4.51
C GLU A 391 1.91 -16.15 -5.70
N LEU A 392 0.84 -15.35 -5.53
CA LEU A 392 -0.06 -15.02 -6.65
C LEU A 392 0.67 -14.22 -7.74
N ILE A 393 1.55 -13.28 -7.35
CA ILE A 393 2.41 -12.55 -8.30
C ILE A 393 3.31 -13.53 -9.06
N HIS A 394 3.98 -14.44 -8.37
CA HIS A 394 4.85 -15.43 -9.00
C HIS A 394 4.09 -16.37 -9.94
N ARG A 395 2.88 -16.80 -9.56
CA ARG A 395 2.01 -17.61 -10.43
C ARG A 395 1.56 -16.84 -11.68
N ALA A 396 1.30 -15.53 -11.58
CA ALA A 396 0.99 -14.68 -12.73
C ALA A 396 2.15 -14.62 -13.74
N TRP A 397 3.39 -14.78 -13.25
CA TRP A 397 4.60 -14.93 -14.09
C TRP A 397 4.92 -16.38 -14.49
N GLY A 398 3.99 -17.33 -14.26
CA GLY A 398 4.19 -18.75 -14.58
C GLY A 398 5.25 -19.44 -13.72
N ARG A 399 5.50 -18.93 -12.49
CA ARG A 399 6.43 -19.54 -11.52
C ARG A 399 5.63 -20.27 -10.43
N SER A 400 6.09 -21.43 -10.04
CA SER A 400 5.55 -22.25 -8.93
C SER A 400 6.44 -22.13 -7.69
#